data_631a25d750c8d1ad679cb7790e52b26e
#
_entry.id   631a25d750c8d1ad679cb7790e52b26e
#
_cell.length_a   1.000
_cell.length_b   1.000
_cell.length_c   1.000
_cell.angle_alpha   90.00
_cell.angle_beta   90.00
_cell.angle_gamma   90.00
#
_symmetry.space_group_name_H-M   'P 1'
#
loop_
_entity.id
_entity.type
_entity.pdbx_description
1 polymer ?
#
loop_
_entity_poly.entity_id
_entity_poly.type
_entity_poly.pdbx_seq_one_letter_code
_entity_poly.pdbx_strand_id
1 'polypeptide(L)'
;HKPLQLTLTYANIYGTELGDQLRSQLKPIGIDLKVNVVEFSTWLQDVYTNHTFDISLVDHNESHDFASWTDPTYYFGYDNKNVTKLYNEGVAATSDKERDAKFAAAAKLVSEDAPADWLFNYRITTATAKGVEGFPFDLNQTVLPLYNVTYTK
;
A
#
# COMPACT_ATOMS: atom_id res chain seq x y z
N HIS A 1 -29.60 10.03 12.86
CA HIS A 1 -28.60 8.97 13.02
C HIS A 1 -27.32 9.56 13.61
N LYS A 2 -26.68 8.87 14.54
CA LYS A 2 -25.33 9.27 14.99
C LYS A 2 -24.33 8.95 13.87
N PRO A 3 -23.35 9.84 13.59
CA PRO A 3 -22.29 9.52 12.64
C PRO A 3 -21.48 8.31 13.10
N LEU A 4 -20.97 7.52 12.14
CA LEU A 4 -19.98 6.49 12.42
C LEU A 4 -18.67 7.18 12.78
N GLN A 5 -18.12 6.87 13.95
CA GLN A 5 -16.83 7.43 14.39
C GLN A 5 -15.72 6.43 14.11
N LEU A 6 -14.69 6.85 13.38
CA LEU A 6 -13.52 6.07 13.05
C LEU A 6 -12.25 6.89 13.29
N THR A 7 -11.16 6.20 13.59
CA THR A 7 -9.83 6.83 13.71
C THR A 7 -8.93 6.34 12.57
N LEU A 8 -8.40 7.27 11.78
CA LEU A 8 -7.37 7.01 10.79
C LEU A 8 -6.00 7.24 11.44
N THR A 9 -5.22 6.19 11.64
CA THR A 9 -3.87 6.27 12.21
C THR A 9 -2.82 6.02 11.14
N TYR A 10 -1.91 6.96 10.94
CA TYR A 10 -0.81 6.82 9.98
C TYR A 10 0.44 7.60 10.42
N ALA A 11 1.58 7.28 9.78
CA ALA A 11 2.86 7.87 10.13
C ALA A 11 3.02 9.31 9.62
N ASN A 12 3.69 10.15 10.38
CA ASN A 12 3.94 11.58 10.11
C ASN A 12 4.71 11.85 8.81
N ILE A 13 5.39 10.85 8.25
CA ILE A 13 6.11 10.94 6.96
C ILE A 13 5.19 11.27 5.77
N TYR A 14 3.89 11.04 5.89
CA TYR A 14 2.90 11.33 4.84
C TYR A 14 2.26 12.72 4.94
N GLY A 15 2.62 13.53 5.94
CA GLY A 15 2.01 14.83 6.18
C GLY A 15 0.59 14.74 6.76
N THR A 16 -0.12 15.86 6.80
CA THR A 16 -1.48 15.94 7.36
C THR A 16 -2.57 16.11 6.32
N GLU A 17 -2.21 16.55 5.11
CA GLU A 17 -3.14 16.98 4.06
C GLU A 17 -4.05 15.85 3.60
N LEU A 18 -3.50 14.65 3.46
CA LEU A 18 -4.26 13.49 3.00
C LEU A 18 -5.32 13.07 4.04
N GLY A 19 -4.95 13.04 5.32
CA GLY A 19 -5.90 12.77 6.41
C GLY A 19 -7.02 13.80 6.48
N ASP A 20 -6.70 15.08 6.32
CA ASP A 20 -7.67 16.18 6.31
C ASP A 20 -8.61 16.08 5.10
N GLN A 21 -8.10 15.71 3.94
CA GLN A 21 -8.91 15.49 2.73
C GLN A 21 -9.87 14.32 2.92
N LEU A 22 -9.41 13.17 3.40
CA LEU A 22 -10.25 12.01 3.68
C LEU A 22 -11.35 12.35 4.70
N ARG A 23 -11.01 13.03 5.80
CA ARG A 23 -11.98 13.50 6.79
C ARG A 23 -13.06 14.39 6.16
N SER A 24 -12.65 15.30 5.28
CA SER A 24 -13.58 16.22 4.60
C SER A 24 -14.52 15.46 3.64
N GLN A 25 -14.03 14.46 2.93
CA GLN A 25 -14.82 13.67 1.98
C GLN A 25 -15.75 12.67 2.67
N LEU A 26 -15.38 12.11 3.80
CA LEU A 26 -16.17 11.13 4.54
C LEU A 26 -17.29 11.76 5.38
N LYS A 27 -17.11 13.01 5.83
CA LYS A 27 -18.09 13.71 6.67
C LYS A 27 -19.48 13.81 6.04
N PRO A 28 -19.67 14.19 4.76
CA PRO A 28 -21.00 14.29 4.13
C PRO A 28 -21.77 12.97 4.07
N ILE A 29 -21.07 11.83 4.09
CA ILE A 29 -21.70 10.50 4.07
C ILE A 29 -21.93 9.92 5.46
N GLY A 30 -21.73 10.74 6.53
CA GLY A 30 -22.05 10.36 7.91
C GLY A 30 -20.91 9.65 8.65
N ILE A 31 -19.69 9.78 8.18
CA ILE A 31 -18.48 9.26 8.86
C ILE A 31 -17.72 10.43 9.50
N ASP A 32 -17.57 10.38 10.83
CA ASP A 32 -16.76 11.32 11.61
C ASP A 32 -15.37 10.72 11.80
N LEU A 33 -14.42 11.15 10.94
CA LEU A 33 -13.05 10.64 10.93
C LEU A 33 -12.14 11.46 11.82
N LYS A 34 -11.61 10.84 12.88
CA LYS A 34 -10.51 11.39 13.67
C LYS A 34 -9.18 11.04 12.97
N VAL A 35 -8.39 12.05 12.65
CA VAL A 35 -7.04 11.87 12.08
C VAL A 35 -6.02 11.82 13.20
N ASN A 36 -5.25 10.76 13.30
CA ASN A 36 -4.22 10.50 14.28
C ASN A 36 -2.87 10.28 13.57
N VAL A 37 -2.07 11.33 13.50
CA VAL A 37 -0.73 11.28 12.90
C VAL A 37 0.29 10.99 13.99
N VAL A 38 1.08 9.94 13.80
CA VAL A 38 2.03 9.44 14.80
C VAL A 38 3.44 9.31 14.23
N GLU A 39 4.44 9.15 15.09
CA GLU A 39 5.78 8.77 14.65
C GLU A 39 5.77 7.38 14.00
N PHE A 40 6.65 7.14 13.01
CA PHE A 40 6.68 5.87 12.29
C PHE A 40 6.91 4.67 13.22
N SER A 41 7.74 4.82 14.24
CA SER A 41 7.96 3.76 15.27
C SER A 41 6.69 3.45 16.06
N THR A 42 5.88 4.45 16.39
CA THR A 42 4.57 4.26 17.03
C THR A 42 3.60 3.57 16.09
N TRP A 43 3.59 3.94 14.81
CA TRP A 43 2.78 3.26 13.80
C TRP A 43 3.16 1.77 13.70
N LEU A 44 4.47 1.46 13.64
CA LEU A 44 4.95 0.07 13.61
C LEU A 44 4.49 -0.73 14.84
N GLN A 45 4.50 -0.11 16.02
CA GLN A 45 4.08 -0.79 17.24
C GLN A 45 2.55 -0.97 17.29
N ASP A 46 1.78 0.10 17.08
CA ASP A 46 0.34 0.10 17.31
C ASP A 46 -0.44 -0.53 16.16
N VAL A 47 -0.09 -0.18 14.91
CA VAL A 47 -0.81 -0.66 13.73
C VAL A 47 -0.26 -1.99 13.26
N TYR A 48 1.03 -2.05 12.94
CA TYR A 48 1.63 -3.23 12.30
C TYR A 48 1.78 -4.41 13.27
N THR A 49 2.20 -4.16 14.53
CA THR A 49 2.47 -5.23 15.50
C THR A 49 1.24 -5.56 16.36
N ASN A 50 0.58 -4.54 16.90
CA ASN A 50 -0.52 -4.74 17.85
C ASN A 50 -1.90 -4.79 17.17
N HIS A 51 -2.01 -4.43 15.88
CA HIS A 51 -3.27 -4.36 15.13
C HIS A 51 -4.33 -3.46 15.80
N THR A 52 -3.88 -2.40 16.48
CA THR A 52 -4.75 -1.49 17.25
C THR A 52 -5.08 -0.26 16.42
N PHE A 53 -6.02 -0.38 15.50
CA PHE A 53 -6.47 0.71 14.63
C PHE A 53 -7.87 0.42 14.06
N ASP A 54 -8.60 1.47 13.68
CA ASP A 54 -9.83 1.34 12.89
C ASP A 54 -9.50 1.37 11.40
N ILE A 55 -8.76 2.41 10.97
CA ILE A 55 -8.27 2.59 9.60
C ILE A 55 -6.80 3.04 9.67
N SER A 56 -5.99 2.56 8.76
CA SER A 56 -4.62 3.02 8.60
C SER A 56 -4.30 3.34 7.15
N LEU A 57 -3.26 4.16 6.96
CA LEU A 57 -2.73 4.52 5.66
C LEU A 57 -1.22 4.28 5.67
N VAL A 58 -0.74 3.59 4.65
CA VAL A 58 0.68 3.32 4.45
C VAL A 58 0.96 3.07 2.97
N ASP A 59 2.17 3.37 2.54
CA ASP A 59 2.70 3.04 1.22
C ASP A 59 3.30 1.63 1.25
N HIS A 60 2.85 0.78 0.34
CA HIS A 60 3.39 -0.56 0.12
C HIS A 60 4.10 -0.61 -1.23
N ASN A 61 5.37 -1.00 -1.24
CA ASN A 61 6.20 -1.06 -2.44
C ASN A 61 7.08 -2.32 -2.54
N GLU A 62 6.73 -3.36 -1.81
CA GLU A 62 7.49 -4.62 -1.80
C GLU A 62 7.18 -5.45 -3.05
N SER A 63 8.20 -6.19 -3.51
CA SER A 63 7.96 -7.21 -4.50
C SER A 63 7.09 -8.33 -3.91
N HIS A 64 6.08 -8.80 -4.64
CA HIS A 64 5.12 -9.80 -4.17
C HIS A 64 4.20 -9.36 -3.03
N ASP A 65 3.95 -8.09 -2.86
CA ASP A 65 3.06 -7.49 -1.86
C ASP A 65 1.68 -8.18 -1.79
N PHE A 66 1.18 -8.68 -2.93
CA PHE A 66 -0.10 -9.38 -2.97
C PHE A 66 -0.15 -10.60 -2.04
N ALA A 67 0.98 -11.22 -1.72
CA ALA A 67 1.05 -12.35 -0.79
C ALA A 67 0.49 -12.00 0.60
N SER A 68 0.59 -10.75 1.03
CA SER A 68 0.07 -10.27 2.31
C SER A 68 -1.46 -10.42 2.45
N TRP A 69 -2.20 -10.41 1.33
CA TRP A 69 -3.65 -10.66 1.31
C TRP A 69 -4.01 -12.14 1.51
N THR A 70 -3.04 -13.03 1.53
CA THR A 70 -3.23 -14.47 1.74
C THR A 70 -2.83 -14.94 3.13
N ASP A 71 -2.30 -14.04 3.95
CA ASP A 71 -1.90 -14.29 5.33
C ASP A 71 -2.88 -13.62 6.30
N PRO A 72 -3.77 -14.39 6.95
CA PRO A 72 -4.74 -13.82 7.89
C PRO A 72 -4.09 -13.27 9.17
N THR A 73 -2.81 -13.55 9.43
CA THR A 73 -2.07 -13.02 10.57
C THR A 73 -1.36 -11.70 10.26
N TYR A 74 -1.31 -11.32 8.97
CA TYR A 74 -0.78 -10.02 8.59
C TYR A 74 -1.70 -8.90 9.11
N TYR A 75 -1.15 -7.74 9.40
CA TYR A 75 -1.88 -6.64 10.08
C TYR A 75 -3.14 -6.16 9.34
N PHE A 76 -3.32 -6.49 8.07
CA PHE A 76 -4.57 -6.23 7.35
C PHE A 76 -5.78 -6.96 7.95
N GLY A 77 -5.57 -8.10 8.63
CA GLY A 77 -6.64 -8.90 9.21
C GLY A 77 -7.60 -9.51 8.18
N TYR A 78 -7.16 -9.64 6.93
CA TYR A 78 -7.99 -10.17 5.84
C TYR A 78 -7.84 -11.68 5.71
N ASP A 79 -8.95 -12.41 5.69
CA ASP A 79 -8.98 -13.87 5.53
C ASP A 79 -10.05 -14.31 4.52
N ASN A 80 -9.64 -14.53 3.27
CA ASN A 80 -10.48 -15.13 2.24
C ASN A 80 -9.80 -16.36 1.65
N LYS A 81 -10.29 -17.54 1.99
CA LYS A 81 -9.71 -18.84 1.55
C LYS A 81 -9.70 -19.01 0.02
N ASN A 82 -10.62 -18.37 -0.70
CA ASN A 82 -10.62 -18.41 -2.17
C ASN A 82 -9.48 -17.57 -2.75
N VAL A 83 -9.17 -16.43 -2.14
CA VAL A 83 -8.01 -15.61 -2.52
C VAL A 83 -6.72 -16.38 -2.30
N THR A 84 -6.53 -16.96 -1.11
CA THR A 84 -5.38 -17.80 -0.79
C THR A 84 -5.23 -18.97 -1.76
N LYS A 85 -6.34 -19.65 -2.07
CA LYS A 85 -6.35 -20.77 -3.02
C LYS A 85 -5.90 -20.33 -4.43
N LEU A 86 -6.51 -19.25 -4.97
CA LEU A 86 -6.18 -18.74 -6.30
C LEU A 86 -4.73 -18.25 -6.38
N TYR A 87 -4.25 -17.58 -5.36
CA TYR A 87 -2.85 -17.15 -5.27
C TYR A 87 -1.90 -18.35 -5.33
N ASN A 88 -2.11 -19.37 -4.51
CA ASN A 88 -1.28 -20.57 -4.49
C ASN A 88 -1.33 -21.35 -5.81
N GLU A 89 -2.50 -21.42 -6.45
CA GLU A 89 -2.63 -21.99 -7.80
C GLU A 89 -1.83 -21.17 -8.83
N GLY A 90 -1.83 -19.84 -8.72
CA GLY A 90 -1.01 -18.97 -9.57
C GLY A 90 0.48 -19.16 -9.37
N VAL A 91 0.93 -19.28 -8.10
CA VAL A 91 2.34 -19.58 -7.78
C VAL A 91 2.77 -20.93 -8.32
N ALA A 92 1.89 -21.93 -8.30
CA ALA A 92 2.17 -23.29 -8.80
C ALA A 92 2.01 -23.44 -10.32
N ALA A 93 1.51 -22.42 -11.03
CA ALA A 93 1.24 -22.48 -12.46
C ALA A 93 2.52 -22.69 -13.28
N THR A 94 2.43 -23.48 -14.34
CA THR A 94 3.57 -23.80 -15.22
C THR A 94 3.64 -22.92 -16.47
N SER A 95 2.67 -22.01 -16.65
CA SER A 95 2.66 -21.02 -17.73
C SER A 95 2.29 -19.64 -17.23
N ASP A 96 2.83 -18.60 -17.86
CA ASP A 96 2.53 -17.20 -17.54
C ASP A 96 1.02 -16.91 -17.69
N LYS A 97 0.39 -17.45 -18.73
CA LYS A 97 -1.04 -17.24 -18.99
C LYS A 97 -1.91 -17.78 -17.84
N GLU A 98 -1.60 -18.96 -17.34
CA GLU A 98 -2.32 -19.55 -16.20
C GLU A 98 -2.07 -18.76 -14.91
N ARG A 99 -0.80 -18.47 -14.62
CA ARG A 99 -0.39 -17.65 -13.48
C ARG A 99 -1.15 -16.32 -13.44
N ASP A 100 -1.10 -15.59 -14.55
CA ASP A 100 -1.72 -14.26 -14.64
C ASP A 100 -3.24 -14.33 -14.50
N ALA A 101 -3.90 -15.35 -15.05
CA ALA A 101 -5.32 -15.56 -14.89
C ALA A 101 -5.70 -15.82 -13.42
N LYS A 102 -4.89 -16.61 -12.68
CA LYS A 102 -5.13 -16.89 -11.27
C LYS A 102 -4.91 -15.66 -10.38
N PHE A 103 -3.83 -14.92 -10.63
CA PHE A 103 -3.57 -13.68 -9.89
C PHE A 103 -4.63 -12.61 -10.16
N ALA A 104 -5.06 -12.46 -11.41
CA ALA A 104 -6.15 -11.54 -11.75
C ALA A 104 -7.46 -11.91 -11.05
N ALA A 105 -7.79 -13.21 -10.98
CA ALA A 105 -8.98 -13.68 -10.27
C ALA A 105 -8.88 -13.44 -8.75
N ALA A 106 -7.70 -13.66 -8.15
CA ALA A 106 -7.46 -13.37 -6.74
C ALA A 106 -7.59 -11.87 -6.44
N ALA A 107 -6.95 -11.01 -7.26
CA ALA A 107 -7.02 -9.56 -7.12
C ALA A 107 -8.44 -9.03 -7.26
N LYS A 108 -9.23 -9.61 -8.17
CA LYS A 108 -10.65 -9.26 -8.33
C LYS A 108 -11.44 -9.53 -7.04
N LEU A 109 -11.25 -10.68 -6.40
CA LEU A 109 -11.93 -11.00 -5.15
C LEU A 109 -11.54 -10.04 -4.02
N VAL A 110 -10.24 -9.71 -3.89
CA VAL A 110 -9.79 -8.72 -2.89
C VAL A 110 -10.46 -7.37 -3.16
N SER A 111 -10.54 -6.95 -4.42
CA SER A 111 -11.21 -5.68 -4.79
C SER A 111 -12.70 -5.69 -4.49
N GLU A 112 -13.39 -6.82 -4.72
CA GLU A 112 -14.82 -6.98 -4.44
C GLU A 112 -15.12 -7.01 -2.93
N ASP A 113 -14.25 -7.62 -2.14
CA ASP A 113 -14.35 -7.65 -0.66
C ASP A 113 -14.03 -6.29 -0.02
N ALA A 114 -13.33 -5.42 -0.74
CA ALA A 114 -12.95 -4.05 -0.35
C ALA A 114 -12.32 -3.91 1.06
N PRO A 115 -11.31 -4.73 1.43
CA PRO A 115 -10.62 -4.59 2.72
C PRO A 115 -9.74 -3.35 2.78
N ALA A 116 -9.41 -2.76 1.64
CA ALA A 116 -8.64 -1.54 1.49
C ALA A 116 -9.11 -0.70 0.29
N ASP A 117 -8.74 0.57 0.30
CA ASP A 117 -8.88 1.49 -0.82
C ASP A 117 -7.48 1.86 -1.35
N TRP A 118 -7.22 1.58 -2.63
CA TRP A 118 -5.97 1.93 -3.32
C TRP A 118 -6.07 3.36 -3.84
N LEU A 119 -5.59 4.31 -3.05
CA LEU A 119 -5.79 5.73 -3.31
C LEU A 119 -5.06 6.22 -4.56
N PHE A 120 -3.77 5.90 -4.70
CA PHE A 120 -2.94 6.31 -5.84
C PHE A 120 -1.59 5.59 -5.85
N ASN A 121 -0.92 5.64 -7.00
CA ASN A 121 0.50 5.30 -7.11
C ASN A 121 1.32 6.59 -7.15
N TYR A 122 2.39 6.66 -6.35
CA TYR A 122 3.31 7.79 -6.40
C TYR A 122 3.99 7.89 -7.77
N ARG A 123 4.03 9.10 -8.29
CA ARG A 123 4.94 9.42 -9.40
C ARG A 123 6.26 9.89 -8.79
N ILE A 124 7.29 9.06 -8.90
CA ILE A 124 8.62 9.42 -8.43
C ILE A 124 9.16 10.61 -9.24
N THR A 125 9.61 11.64 -8.53
CA THR A 125 10.27 12.79 -9.14
C THR A 125 11.75 12.73 -8.79
N THR A 126 12.59 12.71 -9.84
CA THR A 126 14.05 12.67 -9.68
C THR A 126 14.65 13.94 -10.26
N ALA A 127 15.56 14.57 -9.53
CA ALA A 127 16.37 15.68 -10.00
C ALA A 127 17.85 15.29 -9.97
N THR A 128 18.55 15.53 -11.07
CA THR A 128 20.00 15.30 -11.17
C THR A 128 20.73 16.61 -11.46
N ALA A 129 21.97 16.71 -11.01
CA ALA A 129 22.83 17.83 -11.40
C ALA A 129 23.14 17.77 -12.91
N LYS A 130 23.40 18.93 -13.51
CA LYS A 130 23.85 19.01 -14.92
C LYS A 130 25.13 18.17 -15.07
N GLY A 131 25.19 17.35 -16.12
CA GLY A 131 26.32 16.46 -16.40
C GLY A 131 26.19 15.05 -15.80
N VAL A 132 25.16 14.78 -15.00
CA VAL A 132 24.83 13.41 -14.56
C VAL A 132 24.07 12.68 -15.65
N GLU A 133 24.61 11.57 -16.12
CA GLU A 133 24.02 10.70 -17.16
C GLU A 133 23.82 9.28 -16.61
N GLY A 134 22.90 8.50 -17.20
CA GLY A 134 22.67 7.11 -16.85
C GLY A 134 21.96 6.88 -15.52
N PHE A 135 21.43 7.92 -14.89
CA PHE A 135 20.63 7.76 -13.68
C PHE A 135 19.26 7.18 -14.03
N PRO A 136 18.81 6.08 -13.39
CA PRO A 136 17.52 5.50 -13.67
C PRO A 136 16.40 6.36 -13.05
N PHE A 137 15.41 6.75 -13.87
CA PHE A 137 14.30 7.62 -13.44
C PHE A 137 13.01 6.87 -13.14
N ASP A 138 12.95 5.58 -13.44
CA ASP A 138 11.77 4.69 -13.35
C ASP A 138 11.90 3.63 -12.25
N LEU A 139 12.69 3.91 -11.24
CA LEU A 139 12.92 3.00 -10.13
C LEU A 139 11.75 2.96 -9.15
N ASN A 140 11.43 1.76 -8.70
CA ASN A 140 10.81 1.62 -7.38
C ASN A 140 11.89 1.98 -6.32
N GLN A 141 11.50 2.47 -5.18
CA GLN A 141 12.42 2.96 -4.14
C GLN A 141 13.31 1.88 -3.51
N THR A 142 13.15 0.61 -3.89
CA THR A 142 13.77 -0.54 -3.22
C THR A 142 15.18 -0.83 -3.71
N VAL A 143 15.47 -0.57 -4.99
CA VAL A 143 16.77 -0.87 -5.61
C VAL A 143 17.28 0.35 -6.36
N LEU A 144 18.53 0.74 -6.12
CA LEU A 144 19.17 1.88 -6.76
C LEU A 144 20.41 1.44 -7.56
N PRO A 145 20.26 0.94 -8.81
CA PRO A 145 21.36 0.48 -9.64
C PRO A 145 22.15 1.66 -10.23
N LEU A 146 23.21 2.09 -9.54
CA LEU A 146 24.01 3.26 -9.93
C LEU A 146 25.23 2.93 -10.81
N TYR A 147 25.41 1.69 -11.23
CA TYR A 147 26.60 1.23 -11.96
C TYR A 147 26.75 1.85 -13.37
N ASN A 148 25.69 2.43 -13.92
CA ASN A 148 25.72 3.15 -15.21
C ASN A 148 25.79 4.68 -15.06
N VAL A 149 25.80 5.19 -13.82
CA VAL A 149 25.80 6.63 -13.60
C VAL A 149 27.19 7.19 -13.84
N THR A 150 27.27 8.20 -14.69
CA THR A 150 28.50 8.92 -15.03
C THR A 150 28.31 10.42 -14.79
N TYR A 151 29.41 11.13 -14.67
CA TYR A 151 29.43 12.58 -14.54
C TYR A 151 30.40 13.19 -15.54
N THR A 152 29.89 14.06 -16.39
CA THR A 152 30.69 14.84 -17.35
C THR A 152 30.70 16.32 -16.91
N LYS A 153 31.90 16.87 -16.72
CA LYS A 153 32.08 18.29 -16.32
C LYS A 153 31.72 19.23 -17.48
#